data_539f810487f981a5add06ce1175c1636
#
_entry.id   539f810487f981a5add06ce1175c1636
#
_cell.length_a   1.000
_cell.length_b   1.000
_cell.length_c   1.000
_cell.angle_alpha   90.00
_cell.angle_beta   90.00
_cell.angle_gamma   90.00
#
_symmetry.space_group_name_H-M   'P 1'
#
loop_
_entity.id
_entity.type
_entity.pdbx_description
1 polymer ?
#
loop_
_entity_poly.entity_id
_entity_poly.type
_entity_poly.pdbx_seq_one_letter_code
_entity_poly.pdbx_strand_id
1 'polypeptide(L)'
;MTSLTVSAPLAAASPATAAAPPVFGARIITGLVGVLLAVLVSGLNEMVTKVALADIRGALHIGYDEGTWLVASYTATSVAAMAFAPWCSVTFSLRRFTLCAIGLFTVLGVLCPFAPNYESLLLMRILQGLAGGALPPMLMTVALRFLPANIKLYGLAGYALTATFGPGLGTPLAGLWTEYVGWQWTFWQIIVPCLIAMAMVAYGIPQDPLRLERLKTFNWKGLLLGFPAICMLVI
;
A
#
# COMPACT_ATOMS: atom_id res chain seq x y z
N MET A 1 -4.22 67.94 27.23
CA MET A 1 -5.22 67.39 26.30
C MET A 1 -4.55 66.24 25.50
N THR A 2 -4.68 65.03 26.00
CA THR A 2 -4.03 63.83 25.40
C THR A 2 -5.14 63.01 24.73
N SER A 3 -5.12 63.01 23.43
CA SER A 3 -6.10 62.23 22.60
C SER A 3 -5.76 60.76 22.65
N LEU A 4 -6.61 59.96 23.24
CA LEU A 4 -6.61 58.49 23.18
C LEU A 4 -7.10 58.03 21.82
N THR A 5 -6.22 57.55 20.97
CA THR A 5 -6.62 56.83 19.75
C THR A 5 -7.11 55.45 20.13
N VAL A 6 -8.43 55.26 19.98
CA VAL A 6 -9.06 53.95 20.10
C VAL A 6 -8.72 53.14 18.88
N SER A 7 -7.87 52.11 19.03
CA SER A 7 -7.60 51.13 17.99
C SER A 7 -8.84 50.25 17.78
N ALA A 8 -9.30 50.21 16.51
CA ALA A 8 -10.39 49.33 16.09
C ALA A 8 -10.03 47.85 16.31
N PRO A 9 -10.99 47.00 16.73
CA PRO A 9 -10.74 45.58 16.91
C PRO A 9 -10.45 44.92 15.56
N LEU A 10 -9.34 44.18 15.49
CA LEU A 10 -9.04 43.28 14.37
C LEU A 10 -10.26 42.37 14.15
N ALA A 11 -10.83 42.43 12.95
CA ALA A 11 -11.83 41.50 12.49
C ALA A 11 -11.31 40.07 12.66
N ALA A 12 -11.91 39.30 13.54
CA ALA A 12 -11.63 37.91 13.74
C ALA A 12 -11.86 37.17 12.42
N ALA A 13 -10.80 36.66 11.83
CA ALA A 13 -10.89 35.79 10.66
C ALA A 13 -11.83 34.65 11.00
N SER A 14 -12.91 34.54 10.26
CA SER A 14 -13.90 33.46 10.36
C SER A 14 -13.19 32.12 10.33
N PRO A 15 -13.36 31.21 11.33
CA PRO A 15 -12.73 29.91 11.26
C PRO A 15 -13.24 29.21 10.01
N ALA A 16 -12.29 28.88 9.10
CA ALA A 16 -12.59 28.04 7.94
C ALA A 16 -13.39 26.84 8.43
N THR A 17 -14.59 26.69 7.90
CA THR A 17 -15.54 25.62 8.24
C THR A 17 -14.82 24.27 8.13
N ALA A 18 -14.33 23.74 9.24
CA ALA A 18 -13.77 22.41 9.30
C ALA A 18 -14.89 21.46 8.87
N ALA A 19 -14.71 20.80 7.73
CA ALA A 19 -15.67 19.82 7.24
C ALA A 19 -15.95 18.85 8.39
N ALA A 20 -17.23 18.68 8.73
CA ALA A 20 -17.64 17.76 9.79
C ALA A 20 -16.99 16.39 9.57
N PRO A 21 -16.47 15.74 10.62
CA PRO A 21 -15.86 14.42 10.46
C PRO A 21 -16.87 13.49 9.81
N PRO A 22 -16.45 12.69 8.83
CA PRO A 22 -17.36 11.79 8.12
C PRO A 22 -18.05 10.87 9.13
N VAL A 23 -19.37 10.85 9.12
CA VAL A 23 -20.18 10.03 10.02
C VAL A 23 -19.80 8.57 9.80
N PHE A 24 -19.36 7.91 10.87
CA PHE A 24 -19.05 6.48 10.83
C PHE A 24 -20.30 5.71 10.38
N GLY A 25 -20.18 4.93 9.32
CA GLY A 25 -21.28 4.17 8.74
C GLY A 25 -20.81 3.00 7.88
N ALA A 26 -21.75 2.21 7.41
CA ALA A 26 -21.49 1.02 6.58
C ALA A 26 -20.54 1.31 5.40
N ARG A 27 -20.60 2.51 4.83
CA ARG A 27 -19.75 2.94 3.73
C ARG A 27 -18.25 2.96 4.13
N ILE A 28 -17.91 3.51 5.29
CA ILE A 28 -16.52 3.56 5.78
C ILE A 28 -16.02 2.16 6.12
N ILE A 29 -16.89 1.31 6.70
CA ILE A 29 -16.55 -0.09 6.99
C ILE A 29 -16.23 -0.83 5.70
N THR A 30 -17.01 -0.65 4.63
CA THR A 30 -16.72 -1.24 3.32
C THR A 30 -15.36 -0.80 2.80
N GLY A 31 -15.04 0.49 2.88
CA GLY A 31 -13.72 1.00 2.49
C GLY A 31 -12.58 0.41 3.31
N LEU A 32 -12.75 0.30 4.63
CA LEU A 32 -11.77 -0.31 5.53
C LEU A 32 -11.54 -1.79 5.18
N VAL A 33 -12.61 -2.56 4.97
CA VAL A 33 -12.53 -3.98 4.56
C VAL A 33 -11.84 -4.10 3.20
N GLY A 34 -12.09 -3.18 2.27
CA GLY A 34 -11.38 -3.15 0.99
C GLY A 34 -9.87 -2.95 1.15
N VAL A 35 -9.43 -2.04 2.02
CA VAL A 35 -8.00 -1.86 2.30
C VAL A 35 -7.41 -3.06 3.04
N LEU A 36 -8.16 -3.64 4.01
CA LEU A 36 -7.77 -4.89 4.68
C LEU A 36 -7.52 -6.02 3.68
N LEU A 37 -8.45 -6.20 2.73
CA LEU A 37 -8.32 -7.21 1.68
C LEU A 37 -7.08 -6.95 0.81
N ALA A 38 -6.82 -5.70 0.43
CA ALA A 38 -5.64 -5.35 -0.36
C ALA A 38 -4.32 -5.66 0.37
N VAL A 39 -4.24 -5.34 1.68
CA VAL A 39 -3.06 -5.66 2.52
C VAL A 39 -2.88 -7.16 2.66
N LEU A 40 -3.95 -7.90 2.92
CA LEU A 40 -3.92 -9.36 3.03
C LEU A 40 -3.41 -9.99 1.74
N VAL A 41 -3.89 -9.54 0.59
CA VAL A 41 -3.48 -10.03 -0.74
C VAL A 41 -2.02 -9.69 -1.04
N SER A 42 -1.53 -8.51 -0.61
CA SER A 42 -0.13 -8.13 -0.76
C SER A 42 0.80 -9.08 0.02
N GLY A 43 0.47 -9.36 1.30
CA GLY A 43 1.23 -10.30 2.13
C GLY A 43 1.15 -11.74 1.62
N LEU A 44 -0.01 -12.16 1.12
CA LEU A 44 -0.21 -13.45 0.50
C LEU A 44 0.64 -13.60 -0.76
N ASN A 45 0.64 -12.60 -1.65
CA ASN A 45 1.43 -12.61 -2.89
C ASN A 45 2.94 -12.68 -2.62
N GLU A 46 3.41 -12.00 -1.59
CA GLU A 46 4.81 -12.09 -1.16
C GLU A 46 5.18 -13.53 -0.77
N MET A 47 4.36 -14.18 0.06
CA MET A 47 4.63 -15.53 0.54
C MET A 47 4.48 -16.58 -0.56
N VAL A 48 3.45 -16.49 -1.38
CA VAL A 48 3.24 -17.41 -2.52
C VAL A 48 4.43 -17.37 -3.46
N THR A 49 4.97 -16.19 -3.77
CA THR A 49 6.17 -16.07 -4.62
C THR A 49 7.41 -16.68 -3.99
N LYS A 50 7.59 -16.54 -2.67
CA LYS A 50 8.71 -17.18 -1.94
C LYS A 50 8.65 -18.70 -2.03
N VAL A 51 7.46 -19.28 -1.86
CA VAL A 51 7.27 -20.73 -1.93
C VAL A 51 7.42 -21.25 -3.35
N ALA A 52 6.85 -20.57 -4.34
CA ALA A 52 6.92 -20.93 -5.76
C ALA A 52 8.27 -20.58 -6.43
N LEU A 53 9.25 -20.06 -5.68
CA LEU A 53 10.52 -19.57 -6.24
C LEU A 53 11.28 -20.66 -6.99
N ALA A 54 11.25 -21.91 -6.52
CA ALA A 54 11.92 -23.02 -7.19
C ALA A 54 11.33 -23.28 -8.58
N ASP A 55 10.01 -23.27 -8.72
CA ASP A 55 9.31 -23.47 -9.98
C ASP A 55 9.55 -22.30 -10.95
N ILE A 56 9.52 -21.06 -10.43
CA ILE A 56 9.83 -19.84 -11.21
C ILE A 56 11.27 -19.92 -11.76
N ARG A 57 12.24 -20.31 -10.92
CA ARG A 57 13.65 -20.48 -11.34
C ARG A 57 13.80 -21.53 -12.41
N GLY A 58 13.15 -22.67 -12.23
CA GLY A 58 13.16 -23.75 -13.22
C GLY A 58 12.59 -23.32 -14.56
N ALA A 59 11.46 -22.60 -14.56
CA ALA A 59 10.79 -22.13 -15.75
C ALA A 59 11.57 -21.04 -16.52
N LEU A 60 12.29 -20.18 -15.80
CA LEU A 60 13.07 -19.08 -16.39
C LEU A 60 14.54 -19.43 -16.61
N HIS A 61 14.97 -20.64 -16.23
CA HIS A 61 16.37 -21.09 -16.29
C HIS A 61 17.35 -20.16 -15.56
N ILE A 62 16.94 -19.58 -14.41
CA ILE A 62 17.74 -18.66 -13.61
C ILE A 62 18.41 -19.34 -12.42
N GLY A 63 19.57 -18.81 -12.01
CA GLY A 63 20.36 -19.31 -10.91
C GLY A 63 19.72 -19.11 -9.52
N TYR A 64 20.37 -19.64 -8.50
CA TYR A 64 19.90 -19.49 -7.12
C TYR A 64 19.94 -18.02 -6.68
N ASP A 65 21.04 -17.34 -6.95
CA ASP A 65 21.25 -15.94 -6.57
C ASP A 65 20.23 -15.01 -7.24
N GLU A 66 20.01 -15.20 -8.54
CA GLU A 66 19.01 -14.43 -9.31
C GLU A 66 17.59 -14.61 -8.75
N GLY A 67 17.23 -15.85 -8.40
CA GLY A 67 15.94 -16.13 -7.75
C GLY A 67 15.83 -15.44 -6.40
N THR A 68 16.88 -15.43 -5.60
CA THR A 68 16.91 -14.76 -4.29
C THR A 68 16.73 -13.25 -4.45
N TRP A 69 17.34 -12.63 -5.46
CA TRP A 69 17.17 -11.21 -5.76
C TRP A 69 15.73 -10.83 -6.13
N LEU A 70 14.96 -11.72 -6.79
CA LEU A 70 13.53 -11.48 -7.08
C LEU A 70 12.70 -11.29 -5.80
N VAL A 71 13.01 -12.04 -4.76
CA VAL A 71 12.32 -11.95 -3.48
C VAL A 71 12.86 -10.78 -2.66
N ALA A 72 14.19 -10.66 -2.56
CA ALA A 72 14.85 -9.64 -1.76
C ALA A 72 14.51 -8.23 -2.25
N SER A 73 14.54 -8.00 -3.56
CA SER A 73 14.21 -6.69 -4.15
C SER A 73 12.75 -6.27 -3.89
N TYR A 74 11.80 -7.20 -3.98
CA TYR A 74 10.40 -6.94 -3.62
C TYR A 74 10.28 -6.54 -2.14
N THR A 75 10.87 -7.33 -1.24
CA THR A 75 10.78 -7.07 0.20
C THR A 75 11.46 -5.76 0.57
N ALA A 76 12.66 -5.48 0.04
CA ALA A 76 13.40 -4.24 0.30
C ALA A 76 12.62 -3.00 -0.14
N THR A 77 12.08 -3.01 -1.37
CA THR A 77 11.29 -1.89 -1.89
C THR A 77 9.95 -1.74 -1.18
N SER A 78 9.34 -2.85 -0.74
CA SER A 78 8.12 -2.83 0.08
C SER A 78 8.36 -2.14 1.42
N VAL A 79 9.41 -2.50 2.15
CA VAL A 79 9.76 -1.86 3.43
C VAL A 79 10.10 -0.38 3.23
N ALA A 80 10.85 -0.04 2.19
CA ALA A 80 11.16 1.35 1.88
C ALA A 80 9.88 2.16 1.56
N ALA A 81 8.95 1.59 0.80
CA ALA A 81 7.66 2.23 0.49
C ALA A 81 6.81 2.49 1.74
N MET A 82 6.84 1.60 2.74
CA MET A 82 6.11 1.79 4.00
C MET A 82 6.50 3.09 4.70
N ALA A 83 7.77 3.50 4.64
CA ALA A 83 8.24 4.73 5.28
C ALA A 83 7.67 6.01 4.63
N PHE A 84 7.45 6.00 3.32
CA PHE A 84 7.01 7.19 2.56
C PHE A 84 5.51 7.22 2.26
N ALA A 85 4.83 6.09 2.30
CA ALA A 85 3.43 5.96 1.98
C ALA A 85 2.49 6.89 2.79
N PRO A 86 2.66 7.10 4.12
CA PRO A 86 1.81 8.03 4.87
C PRO A 86 1.90 9.46 4.35
N TRP A 87 3.10 9.92 4.01
CA TRP A 87 3.27 11.26 3.42
C TRP A 87 2.59 11.37 2.06
N CYS A 88 2.77 10.38 1.18
CA CYS A 88 2.12 10.33 -0.13
C CYS A 88 0.59 10.37 0.00
N SER A 89 0.01 9.63 0.95
CA SER A 89 -1.43 9.56 1.16
C SER A 89 -2.06 10.90 1.54
N VAL A 90 -1.35 11.70 2.35
CA VAL A 90 -1.83 13.04 2.76
C VAL A 90 -1.69 14.04 1.62
N THR A 91 -0.69 13.87 0.74
CA THR A 91 -0.41 14.77 -0.38
C THR A 91 -1.34 14.52 -1.56
N PHE A 92 -1.50 13.25 -1.97
CA PHE A 92 -2.27 12.86 -3.16
C PHE A 92 -3.72 12.44 -2.89
N SER A 93 -4.25 12.62 -1.69
CA SER A 93 -5.52 12.08 -1.23
C SER A 93 -5.45 10.57 -0.93
N LEU A 94 -5.89 10.19 0.28
CA LEU A 94 -5.85 8.81 0.76
C LEU A 94 -6.53 7.84 -0.22
N ARG A 95 -7.75 8.18 -0.69
CA ARG A 95 -8.50 7.33 -1.64
C ARG A 95 -7.77 7.14 -2.96
N ARG A 96 -7.32 8.24 -3.59
CA ARG A 96 -6.65 8.17 -4.90
C ARG A 96 -5.34 7.40 -4.81
N PHE A 97 -4.54 7.70 -3.79
CA PHE A 97 -3.26 7.02 -3.57
C PHE A 97 -3.44 5.51 -3.35
N THR A 98 -4.41 5.11 -2.50
CA THR A 98 -4.70 3.69 -2.26
C THR A 98 -5.19 2.99 -3.53
N LEU A 99 -6.08 3.61 -4.31
CA LEU A 99 -6.55 3.04 -5.58
C LEU A 99 -5.41 2.90 -6.60
N CYS A 100 -4.54 3.91 -6.73
CA CYS A 100 -3.37 3.83 -7.59
C CYS A 100 -2.40 2.73 -7.14
N ALA A 101 -2.17 2.58 -5.83
CA ALA A 101 -1.30 1.54 -5.30
C ALA A 101 -1.86 0.14 -5.59
N ILE A 102 -3.15 -0.11 -5.32
CA ILE A 102 -3.79 -1.41 -5.62
C ILE A 102 -3.79 -1.66 -7.14
N GLY A 103 -4.12 -0.66 -7.95
CA GLY A 103 -4.13 -0.77 -9.40
C GLY A 103 -2.75 -1.10 -9.98
N LEU A 104 -1.71 -0.37 -9.55
CA LEU A 104 -0.33 -0.63 -9.97
C LEU A 104 0.15 -2.01 -9.52
N PHE A 105 -0.14 -2.39 -8.27
CA PHE A 105 0.17 -3.71 -7.74
C PHE A 105 -0.45 -4.83 -8.58
N THR A 106 -1.73 -4.67 -8.96
CA THR A 106 -2.47 -5.64 -9.76
C THR A 106 -1.92 -5.73 -11.19
N VAL A 107 -1.72 -4.59 -11.85
CA VAL A 107 -1.21 -4.53 -13.23
C VAL A 107 0.17 -5.18 -13.32
N LEU A 108 1.07 -4.82 -12.40
CA LEU A 108 2.41 -5.41 -12.35
C LEU A 108 2.36 -6.91 -12.08
N GLY A 109 1.46 -7.37 -11.19
CA GLY A 109 1.26 -8.80 -10.96
C GLY A 109 0.78 -9.55 -12.18
N VAL A 110 -0.15 -8.96 -12.96
CA VAL A 110 -0.60 -9.57 -14.23
C VAL A 110 0.54 -9.65 -15.24
N LEU A 111 1.41 -8.66 -15.29
CA LEU A 111 2.51 -8.58 -16.26
C LEU A 111 3.72 -9.47 -15.90
N CYS A 112 3.94 -9.79 -14.62
CA CYS A 112 5.09 -10.59 -14.19
C CYS A 112 5.27 -11.91 -14.96
N PRO A 113 4.24 -12.74 -15.22
CA PRO A 113 4.40 -13.99 -15.98
C PRO A 113 4.74 -13.80 -17.46
N PHE A 114 4.54 -12.60 -18.00
CA PHE A 114 4.86 -12.25 -19.40
C PHE A 114 6.23 -11.61 -19.55
N ALA A 115 7.01 -11.52 -18.47
CA ALA A 115 8.35 -10.95 -18.54
C ALA A 115 9.26 -11.76 -19.48
N PRO A 116 9.86 -11.12 -20.52
CA PRO A 116 10.65 -11.84 -21.52
C PRO A 116 12.01 -12.31 -20.99
N ASN A 117 12.51 -11.69 -19.92
CA ASN A 117 13.82 -11.97 -19.33
C ASN A 117 13.82 -11.65 -17.82
N TYR A 118 14.86 -12.13 -17.12
CA TYR A 118 15.04 -11.93 -15.69
C TYR A 118 15.02 -10.45 -15.28
N GLU A 119 15.72 -9.59 -16.01
CA GLU A 119 15.82 -8.15 -15.67
C GLU A 119 14.47 -7.45 -15.68
N SER A 120 13.61 -7.77 -16.67
CA SER A 120 12.26 -7.21 -16.74
C SER A 120 11.38 -7.71 -15.59
N LEU A 121 11.50 -9.00 -15.22
CA LEU A 121 10.80 -9.55 -14.07
C LEU A 121 11.27 -8.89 -12.76
N LEU A 122 12.57 -8.71 -12.59
CA LEU A 122 13.16 -8.05 -11.43
C LEU A 122 12.64 -6.61 -11.28
N LEU A 123 12.62 -5.85 -12.39
CA LEU A 123 12.08 -4.48 -12.40
C LEU A 123 10.59 -4.46 -12.01
N MET A 124 9.79 -5.38 -12.56
CA MET A 124 8.39 -5.51 -12.20
C MET A 124 8.21 -5.84 -10.73
N ARG A 125 9.04 -6.70 -10.15
CA ARG A 125 9.03 -7.04 -8.72
C ARG A 125 9.41 -5.84 -7.83
N ILE A 126 10.39 -5.05 -8.22
CA ILE A 126 10.75 -3.80 -7.53
C ILE A 126 9.56 -2.84 -7.49
N LEU A 127 8.94 -2.59 -8.64
CA LEU A 127 7.78 -1.69 -8.74
C LEU A 127 6.54 -2.25 -8.01
N GLN A 128 6.34 -3.57 -8.07
CA GLN A 128 5.26 -4.25 -7.34
C GLN A 128 5.47 -4.17 -5.83
N GLY A 129 6.72 -4.28 -5.35
CA GLY A 129 7.09 -4.06 -3.96
C GLY A 129 6.77 -2.65 -3.48
N LEU A 130 7.08 -1.62 -4.28
CA LEU A 130 6.72 -0.24 -3.98
C LEU A 130 5.20 -0.05 -3.81
N ALA A 131 4.43 -0.63 -4.72
CA ALA A 131 2.97 -0.54 -4.69
C ALA A 131 2.38 -1.32 -3.50
N GLY A 132 2.81 -2.57 -3.29
CA GLY A 132 2.36 -3.45 -2.21
C GLY A 132 2.73 -2.93 -0.83
N GLY A 133 3.96 -2.43 -0.66
CA GLY A 133 4.46 -1.88 0.60
C GLY A 133 3.76 -0.59 1.03
N ALA A 134 3.14 0.14 0.10
CA ALA A 134 2.33 1.30 0.45
C ALA A 134 1.01 0.94 1.14
N LEU A 135 0.48 -0.28 0.97
CA LEU A 135 -0.85 -0.67 1.44
C LEU A 135 -0.98 -0.79 2.96
N PRO A 136 -0.04 -1.43 3.72
CA PRO A 136 -0.15 -1.55 5.17
C PRO A 136 -0.26 -0.21 5.91
N PRO A 137 0.56 0.82 5.63
CA PRO A 137 0.39 2.14 6.23
C PRO A 137 -0.93 2.81 5.88
N MET A 138 -1.50 2.52 4.69
CA MET A 138 -2.82 3.05 4.30
C MET A 138 -3.92 2.46 5.16
N LEU A 139 -3.87 1.16 5.45
CA LEU A 139 -4.81 0.52 6.37
C LEU A 139 -4.78 1.16 7.74
N MET A 140 -3.57 1.36 8.29
CA MET A 140 -3.38 2.05 9.57
C MET A 140 -3.95 3.47 9.55
N THR A 141 -3.68 4.21 8.48
CA THR A 141 -4.17 5.59 8.30
C THR A 141 -5.70 5.62 8.24
N VAL A 142 -6.33 4.71 7.49
CA VAL A 142 -7.79 4.60 7.40
C VAL A 142 -8.40 4.25 8.75
N ALA A 143 -7.83 3.26 9.45
CA ALA A 143 -8.30 2.84 10.77
C ALA A 143 -8.23 3.97 11.80
N LEU A 144 -7.08 4.66 11.89
CA LEU A 144 -6.90 5.74 12.87
C LEU A 144 -7.73 6.99 12.55
N ARG A 145 -7.98 7.28 11.27
CA ARG A 145 -8.65 8.50 10.83
C ARG A 145 -10.17 8.39 10.87
N PHE A 146 -10.72 7.25 10.48
CA PHE A 146 -12.16 7.11 10.26
C PHE A 146 -12.89 6.29 11.32
N LEU A 147 -12.17 5.47 12.13
CA LEU A 147 -12.84 4.72 13.19
C LEU A 147 -13.01 5.57 14.46
N PRO A 148 -14.20 5.48 15.12
CA PRO A 148 -14.43 6.05 16.44
C PRO A 148 -13.48 5.45 17.49
N ALA A 149 -13.19 6.21 18.55
CA ALA A 149 -12.21 5.84 19.57
C ALA A 149 -12.49 4.46 20.23
N ASN A 150 -13.77 4.13 20.41
CA ASN A 150 -14.23 2.87 21.03
C ASN A 150 -13.98 1.63 20.16
N ILE A 151 -13.81 1.77 18.83
CA ILE A 151 -13.61 0.65 17.91
C ILE A 151 -12.26 0.71 17.17
N LYS A 152 -11.43 1.71 17.42
CA LYS A 152 -10.07 1.79 16.81
C LYS A 152 -9.23 0.55 17.07
N LEU A 153 -9.39 -0.07 18.24
CA LEU A 153 -8.69 -1.29 18.60
C LEU A 153 -8.99 -2.44 17.64
N TYR A 154 -10.24 -2.56 17.16
CA TYR A 154 -10.61 -3.59 16.17
C TYR A 154 -9.97 -3.33 14.81
N GLY A 155 -9.80 -2.06 14.41
CA GLY A 155 -9.07 -1.71 13.19
C GLY A 155 -7.59 -2.10 13.26
N LEU A 156 -6.96 -1.87 14.42
CA LEU A 156 -5.57 -2.29 14.69
C LEU A 156 -5.44 -3.81 14.76
N ALA A 157 -6.40 -4.49 15.39
CA ALA A 157 -6.44 -5.96 15.41
C ALA A 157 -6.59 -6.54 14.00
N GLY A 158 -7.43 -5.93 13.15
CA GLY A 158 -7.54 -6.28 11.73
C GLY A 158 -6.21 -6.14 10.98
N TYR A 159 -5.46 -5.07 11.23
CA TYR A 159 -4.11 -4.89 10.68
C TYR A 159 -3.16 -6.03 11.11
N ALA A 160 -3.13 -6.35 12.41
CA ALA A 160 -2.31 -7.44 12.94
C ALA A 160 -2.70 -8.81 12.34
N LEU A 161 -4.01 -9.04 12.15
CA LEU A 161 -4.52 -10.26 11.51
C LEU A 161 -4.03 -10.37 10.06
N THR A 162 -4.08 -9.31 9.26
CA THR A 162 -3.59 -9.37 7.87
C THR A 162 -2.11 -9.70 7.78
N ALA A 163 -1.29 -9.21 8.71
CA ALA A 163 0.14 -9.51 8.76
C ALA A 163 0.44 -10.99 9.03
N THR A 164 -0.46 -11.70 9.71
CA THR A 164 -0.32 -13.13 10.04
C THR A 164 -1.04 -14.03 9.03
N PHE A 165 -2.28 -13.70 8.70
CA PHE A 165 -3.11 -14.52 7.81
C PHE A 165 -2.65 -14.46 6.35
N GLY A 166 -2.14 -13.32 5.87
CA GLY A 166 -1.62 -13.19 4.51
C GLY A 166 -0.55 -14.24 4.21
N PRO A 167 0.59 -14.23 4.93
CA PRO A 167 1.62 -15.24 4.78
C PRO A 167 1.14 -16.65 5.11
N GLY A 168 0.30 -16.83 6.13
CA GLY A 168 -0.24 -18.13 6.53
C GLY A 168 -1.04 -18.83 5.44
N LEU A 169 -1.87 -18.08 4.71
CA LEU A 169 -2.65 -18.60 3.57
C LEU A 169 -1.79 -18.75 2.32
N GLY A 170 -0.69 -18.03 2.22
CA GLY A 170 0.20 -18.06 1.05
C GLY A 170 0.83 -19.41 0.82
N THR A 171 1.27 -20.10 1.86
CA THR A 171 1.94 -21.40 1.75
C THR A 171 1.06 -22.49 1.12
N PRO A 172 -0.16 -22.78 1.64
CA PRO A 172 -1.02 -23.78 1.02
C PRO A 172 -1.49 -23.39 -0.39
N LEU A 173 -1.74 -22.09 -0.64
CA LEU A 173 -2.13 -21.64 -1.97
C LEU A 173 -0.98 -21.76 -2.97
N ALA A 174 0.25 -21.51 -2.57
CA ALA A 174 1.42 -21.71 -3.44
C ALA A 174 1.52 -23.17 -3.88
N GLY A 175 1.41 -24.12 -2.94
CA GLY A 175 1.43 -25.55 -3.25
C GLY A 175 0.33 -25.94 -4.25
N LEU A 176 -0.91 -25.47 -4.03
CA LEU A 176 -2.01 -25.74 -4.96
C LEU A 176 -1.75 -25.19 -6.37
N TRP A 177 -1.24 -23.97 -6.49
CA TRP A 177 -0.98 -23.38 -7.81
C TRP A 177 0.17 -24.07 -8.53
N THR A 178 1.29 -24.34 -7.86
CA THR A 178 2.47 -24.95 -8.49
C THR A 178 2.21 -26.40 -8.88
N GLU A 179 1.44 -27.15 -8.08
CA GLU A 179 1.17 -28.57 -8.33
C GLU A 179 0.12 -28.80 -9.41
N TYR A 180 -0.98 -28.02 -9.44
CA TYR A 180 -2.15 -28.32 -10.28
C TYR A 180 -2.30 -27.43 -11.51
N VAL A 181 -1.77 -26.19 -11.49
CA VAL A 181 -2.11 -25.19 -12.52
C VAL A 181 -0.88 -24.56 -13.17
N GLY A 182 0.17 -24.33 -12.40
CA GLY A 182 1.41 -23.75 -12.86
C GLY A 182 1.80 -22.46 -12.11
N TRP A 183 3.09 -22.12 -12.16
CA TRP A 183 3.68 -21.02 -11.41
C TRP A 183 3.10 -19.63 -11.79
N GLN A 184 2.56 -19.45 -12.99
CA GLN A 184 1.98 -18.17 -13.44
C GLN A 184 0.79 -17.76 -12.56
N TRP A 185 0.03 -18.72 -12.05
CA TRP A 185 -1.11 -18.48 -11.19
C TRP A 185 -0.73 -17.89 -9.83
N THR A 186 0.51 -18.05 -9.41
CA THR A 186 1.04 -17.40 -8.21
C THR A 186 0.97 -15.87 -8.30
N PHE A 187 1.03 -15.31 -9.50
CA PHE A 187 0.87 -13.89 -9.77
C PHE A 187 -0.57 -13.50 -10.09
N TRP A 188 -1.30 -14.32 -10.83
CA TRP A 188 -2.66 -13.98 -11.27
C TRP A 188 -3.72 -14.11 -10.18
N GLN A 189 -3.49 -14.88 -9.12
CA GLN A 189 -4.42 -15.02 -8.00
C GLN A 189 -4.84 -13.69 -7.36
N ILE A 190 -4.04 -12.64 -7.52
CA ILE A 190 -4.31 -11.32 -6.94
C ILE A 190 -5.40 -10.55 -7.70
N ILE A 191 -5.70 -10.90 -8.96
CA ILE A 191 -6.58 -10.13 -9.84
C ILE A 191 -7.97 -9.94 -9.22
N VAL A 192 -8.64 -11.05 -8.92
CA VAL A 192 -10.02 -11.01 -8.41
C VAL A 192 -10.11 -10.26 -7.07
N PRO A 193 -9.32 -10.62 -6.03
CA PRO A 193 -9.43 -9.93 -4.75
C PRO A 193 -8.98 -8.46 -4.81
N CYS A 194 -8.02 -8.10 -5.67
CA CYS A 194 -7.64 -6.69 -5.83
C CYS A 194 -8.72 -5.87 -6.55
N LEU A 195 -9.41 -6.42 -7.54
CA LEU A 195 -10.54 -5.74 -8.19
C LEU A 195 -11.69 -5.50 -7.19
N ILE A 196 -11.99 -6.48 -6.35
CA ILE A 196 -12.97 -6.34 -5.27
C ILE A 196 -12.51 -5.25 -4.28
N ALA A 197 -11.25 -5.30 -3.85
CA ALA A 197 -10.67 -4.30 -2.96
C ALA A 197 -10.75 -2.89 -3.56
N MET A 198 -10.42 -2.73 -4.84
CA MET A 198 -10.54 -1.44 -5.55
C MET A 198 -11.98 -0.92 -5.56
N ALA A 199 -12.96 -1.77 -5.87
CA ALA A 199 -14.38 -1.39 -5.86
C ALA A 199 -14.83 -0.95 -4.45
N MET A 200 -14.45 -1.70 -3.42
CA MET A 200 -14.77 -1.40 -2.02
C MET A 200 -14.11 -0.10 -1.55
N VAL A 201 -12.85 0.14 -1.88
CA VAL A 201 -12.12 1.37 -1.57
C VAL A 201 -12.72 2.56 -2.32
N ALA A 202 -13.02 2.40 -3.60
CA ALA A 202 -13.64 3.44 -4.42
C ALA A 202 -15.02 3.87 -3.90
N TYR A 203 -15.80 2.92 -3.39
CA TYR A 203 -17.09 3.20 -2.79
C TYR A 203 -16.98 3.77 -1.36
N GLY A 204 -16.12 3.16 -0.53
CA GLY A 204 -16.10 3.34 0.91
C GLY A 204 -15.32 4.56 1.39
N ILE A 205 -14.14 4.85 0.81
CA ILE A 205 -13.28 5.92 1.29
C ILE A 205 -13.72 7.27 0.70
N PRO A 206 -14.01 8.30 1.53
CA PRO A 206 -14.32 9.63 1.05
C PRO A 206 -13.12 10.26 0.35
N GLN A 207 -13.40 11.12 -0.64
CA GLN A 207 -12.36 11.79 -1.40
C GLN A 207 -11.91 13.06 -0.69
N ASP A 208 -10.63 13.09 -0.31
CA ASP A 208 -9.99 14.28 0.23
C ASP A 208 -9.51 15.20 -0.89
N PRO A 209 -9.41 16.53 -0.65
CA PRO A 209 -8.79 17.45 -1.58
C PRO A 209 -7.29 17.16 -1.73
N LEU A 210 -6.77 17.36 -2.94
CA LEU A 210 -5.33 17.27 -3.22
C LEU A 210 -4.58 18.42 -2.54
N ARG A 211 -3.49 18.11 -1.84
CA ARG A 211 -2.64 19.09 -1.14
C ARG A 211 -1.25 19.15 -1.79
N LEU A 212 -1.20 19.46 -3.06
CA LEU A 212 0.04 19.53 -3.85
C LEU A 212 1.05 20.56 -3.34
N GLU A 213 0.61 21.54 -2.55
CA GLU A 213 1.49 22.53 -1.92
C GLU A 213 2.58 21.89 -1.03
N ARG A 214 2.29 20.71 -0.45
CA ARG A 214 3.24 19.95 0.36
C ARG A 214 4.44 19.40 -0.42
N LEU A 215 4.34 19.27 -1.74
CA LEU A 215 5.47 18.86 -2.59
C LEU A 215 6.62 19.86 -2.53
N LYS A 216 6.33 21.16 -2.31
CA LYS A 216 7.35 22.21 -2.19
C LYS A 216 8.12 22.14 -0.87
N THR A 217 7.51 21.61 0.19
CA THR A 217 8.13 21.48 1.52
C THR A 217 8.70 20.09 1.78
N PHE A 218 8.67 19.22 0.75
CA PHE A 218 9.14 17.86 0.89
C PHE A 218 10.66 17.77 0.92
N ASN A 219 11.19 17.02 1.87
CA ASN A 219 12.61 16.77 1.98
C ASN A 219 13.10 15.72 0.97
N TRP A 220 13.30 16.14 -0.28
CA TRP A 220 13.79 15.28 -1.36
C TRP A 220 15.15 14.65 -1.06
N LYS A 221 16.01 15.34 -0.30
CA LYS A 221 17.31 14.81 0.11
C LYS A 221 17.13 13.64 1.07
N GLY A 222 16.18 13.75 2.00
CA GLY A 222 15.84 12.66 2.92
C GLY A 222 15.28 11.43 2.18
N LEU A 223 14.47 11.61 1.14
CA LEU A 223 13.97 10.51 0.30
C LEU A 223 15.12 9.84 -0.47
N LEU A 224 15.96 10.65 -1.14
CA LEU A 224 17.04 10.14 -2.00
C LEU A 224 18.08 9.34 -1.21
N LEU A 225 18.35 9.72 0.03
CA LEU A 225 19.30 9.02 0.91
C LEU A 225 18.62 7.90 1.72
N GLY A 226 17.42 8.15 2.22
CA GLY A 226 16.69 7.20 3.08
C GLY A 226 16.19 5.98 2.34
N PHE A 227 15.71 6.14 1.10
CA PHE A 227 15.19 5.02 0.32
C PHE A 227 16.26 3.95 0.03
N PRO A 228 17.44 4.30 -0.55
CA PRO A 228 18.50 3.31 -0.76
C PRO A 228 19.06 2.75 0.56
N ALA A 229 19.16 3.58 1.61
CA ALA A 229 19.65 3.13 2.91
C ALA A 229 18.74 2.04 3.52
N ILE A 230 17.41 2.22 3.44
CA ILE A 230 16.45 1.21 3.90
C ILE A 230 16.54 -0.05 3.03
N CYS A 231 16.64 0.09 1.71
CA CYS A 231 16.81 -1.05 0.81
C CYS A 231 18.08 -1.85 1.13
N MET A 232 19.21 -1.18 1.35
CA MET A 232 20.49 -1.82 1.70
C MET A 232 20.48 -2.50 3.07
N LEU A 233 19.63 -2.02 3.99
CA LEU A 233 19.51 -2.63 5.32
C LEU A 233 18.67 -3.91 5.30
N VAL A 234 17.79 -4.07 4.32
CA VAL A 234 16.88 -5.22 4.18
C VAL A 234 17.48 -6.33 3.31
N ILE A 235 18.38 -6.00 2.38
CA ILE A 235 19.11 -6.95 1.54
C ILE A 235 20.32 -7.52 2.28
#